data_a028db60db92b5fb21f40621bdbf9dd1
#
_entry.id   a028db60db92b5fb21f40621bdbf9dd1
#
_cell.length_a   1.000
_cell.length_b   1.000
_cell.length_c   1.000
_cell.angle_alpha   90.00
_cell.angle_beta   90.00
_cell.angle_gamma   90.00
#
_symmetry.space_group_name_H-M   'P 1'
#
loop_
_entity.id
_entity.type
_entity.pdbx_description
1 polymer ?
#
loop_
_entity_poly.entity_id
_entity_poly.type
_entity_poly.pdbx_seq_one_letter_code
_entity_poly.pdbx_strand_id
1 'polypeptide(L)'
;GLPADGYVASSTYGLTIGGTGGPSGSGGGFNLDADLGSFSNPGSNAQISNGEVTHSNANARTWTVDWTAPSSGSGNVTFDLTVNFVNGNGNTGGDGYGTDSWNLAEEVSDSDGDGWSDADEGACGTDANDSSSVPTDTDSDGICDPVDTDDDDDGWSDSAEQACGSNPSDANSVPDDNDSDGTCDSMDTDDDNDGWSDSDEDDCGSN
;
A
#
# COMPACT_ATOMS: atom_id res chain seq x y z
N GLY A 1 -2.00 -14.74 17.84
CA GLY A 1 -0.95 -13.77 17.47
C GLY A 1 -1.13 -13.31 16.04
N LEU A 2 -0.30 -12.39 15.60
CA LEU A 2 -0.26 -11.97 14.22
C LEU A 2 0.19 -13.14 13.31
N PRO A 3 -0.35 -13.28 12.10
CA PRO A 3 0.11 -14.28 11.15
C PRO A 3 1.53 -13.97 10.67
N ALA A 4 2.28 -15.01 10.28
CA ALA A 4 3.67 -14.82 9.84
C ALA A 4 3.78 -14.34 8.39
N ASP A 5 2.74 -14.64 7.61
CA ASP A 5 2.76 -14.46 6.14
C ASP A 5 2.04 -13.17 5.70
N GLY A 6 1.42 -12.45 6.64
CA GLY A 6 0.69 -11.22 6.35
C GLY A 6 -0.69 -11.20 7.01
N TYR A 7 -1.46 -10.14 6.81
CA TYR A 7 -2.82 -10.03 7.31
C TYR A 7 -3.83 -10.07 6.17
N VAL A 8 -4.92 -10.76 6.36
CA VAL A 8 -6.09 -10.71 5.47
C VAL A 8 -6.91 -9.48 5.83
N ALA A 9 -7.23 -8.65 4.85
CA ALA A 9 -8.00 -7.42 5.02
C ALA A 9 -9.31 -7.65 5.79
N SER A 10 -9.65 -6.71 6.67
CA SER A 10 -10.85 -6.74 7.53
C SER A 10 -10.95 -7.95 8.48
N SER A 11 -9.95 -8.80 8.57
CA SER A 11 -9.90 -9.93 9.49
C SER A 11 -9.52 -9.49 10.90
N THR A 12 -10.01 -10.22 11.91
CA THR A 12 -9.72 -9.92 13.33
C THR A 12 -8.78 -10.97 13.91
N TYR A 13 -7.70 -10.50 14.53
CA TYR A 13 -6.63 -11.30 15.13
C TYR A 13 -6.57 -11.10 16.64
N GLY A 14 -6.66 -12.19 17.41
CA GLY A 14 -6.44 -12.16 18.85
C GLY A 14 -4.95 -12.05 19.18
N LEU A 15 -4.52 -10.93 19.73
CA LEU A 15 -3.14 -10.65 20.10
C LEU A 15 -2.88 -10.97 21.56
N THR A 16 -1.69 -11.51 21.84
CA THR A 16 -1.17 -11.68 23.21
C THR A 16 0.13 -10.91 23.33
N ILE A 17 0.13 -9.91 24.16
CA ILE A 17 1.27 -9.04 24.46
C ILE A 17 1.93 -9.56 25.72
N GLY A 18 3.24 -9.72 25.71
CA GLY A 18 4.02 -10.13 26.85
C GLY A 18 5.50 -10.14 26.54
N GLY A 19 6.34 -10.20 27.55
CA GLY A 19 7.78 -10.28 27.38
C GLY A 19 8.40 -11.42 28.19
N THR A 20 9.52 -11.92 27.72
CA THR A 20 10.36 -12.91 28.41
C THR A 20 11.57 -12.21 29.02
N GLY A 21 11.91 -12.54 30.25
CA GLY A 21 13.04 -11.92 30.95
C GLY A 21 12.60 -10.76 31.83
N GLY A 22 13.52 -9.87 32.15
CA GLY A 22 13.32 -8.78 33.09
C GLY A 22 13.39 -9.24 34.56
N PRO A 23 13.20 -8.33 35.55
CA PRO A 23 13.33 -8.63 36.96
C PRO A 23 12.24 -9.60 37.42
N SER A 24 12.54 -10.36 38.49
CA SER A 24 11.55 -11.22 39.12
C SER A 24 10.43 -10.37 39.77
N GLY A 25 9.20 -10.58 39.35
CA GLY A 25 8.03 -9.87 39.86
C GLY A 25 6.81 -10.25 39.01
N SER A 26 5.63 -9.82 39.46
CA SER A 26 4.38 -10.10 38.74
C SER A 26 3.80 -8.89 38.00
N GLY A 27 4.42 -7.72 38.12
CA GLY A 27 3.91 -6.47 37.63
C GLY A 27 4.59 -6.04 36.33
N GLY A 28 3.86 -5.24 35.56
CA GLY A 28 4.35 -4.62 34.34
C GLY A 28 3.32 -3.69 33.72
N GLY A 29 3.73 -3.09 32.62
CA GLY A 29 2.88 -2.27 31.80
C GLY A 29 3.31 -2.40 30.33
N PHE A 30 2.46 -1.99 29.42
CA PHE A 30 2.75 -1.94 28.00
C PHE A 30 1.98 -0.80 27.32
N ASN A 31 2.45 -0.43 26.16
CA ASN A 31 1.70 0.31 25.15
C ASN A 31 1.92 -0.37 23.80
N LEU A 32 0.85 -0.62 23.08
CA LEU A 32 0.84 -1.16 21.72
C LEU A 32 0.05 -0.20 20.85
N ASP A 33 0.68 0.26 19.78
CA ASP A 33 0.07 1.04 18.71
C ASP A 33 0.11 0.26 17.39
N ALA A 34 -0.79 0.61 16.48
CA ALA A 34 -0.79 0.19 15.09
C ALA A 34 -1.23 1.39 14.26
N ASP A 35 -0.47 1.71 13.21
CA ASP A 35 -0.75 2.86 12.34
C ASP A 35 -2.05 2.70 11.55
N LEU A 36 -2.48 1.45 11.30
CA LEU A 36 -3.74 1.12 10.62
C LEU A 36 -4.51 0.01 11.35
N GLY A 37 -5.78 -0.12 10.99
CA GLY A 37 -6.68 -1.06 11.66
C GLY A 37 -7.30 -0.50 12.94
N SER A 38 -7.85 -1.38 13.77
CA SER A 38 -8.49 -0.95 15.02
C SER A 38 -8.40 -2.03 16.10
N PHE A 39 -8.22 -1.59 17.35
CA PHE A 39 -8.23 -2.48 18.50
C PHE A 39 -9.62 -2.60 19.14
N SER A 40 -9.93 -3.79 19.64
CA SER A 40 -11.18 -4.12 20.33
C SER A 40 -10.96 -5.18 21.41
N ASN A 41 -11.99 -5.46 22.21
CA ASN A 41 -12.01 -6.53 23.22
C ASN A 41 -10.75 -6.62 24.11
N PRO A 42 -10.32 -5.53 24.77
CA PRO A 42 -9.17 -5.60 25.66
C PRO A 42 -9.44 -6.58 26.81
N GLY A 43 -8.47 -7.43 27.10
CA GLY A 43 -8.52 -8.36 28.23
C GLY A 43 -8.57 -7.65 29.57
N SER A 44 -8.78 -8.40 30.66
CA SER A 44 -9.08 -7.86 32.01
C SER A 44 -8.03 -6.91 32.60
N ASN A 45 -6.79 -6.91 32.07
CA ASN A 45 -5.70 -6.04 32.54
C ASN A 45 -5.23 -5.06 31.46
N ALA A 46 -5.96 -4.97 30.33
CA ALA A 46 -5.73 -4.04 29.26
C ALA A 46 -6.88 -3.03 29.12
N GLN A 47 -6.63 -1.95 28.43
CA GLN A 47 -7.63 -0.95 28.04
C GLN A 47 -7.21 -0.31 26.72
N ILE A 48 -8.20 0.25 26.00
CA ILE A 48 -7.96 1.04 24.80
C ILE A 48 -8.11 2.51 25.16
N SER A 49 -7.16 3.32 24.74
CA SER A 49 -7.14 4.76 24.98
C SER A 49 -6.55 5.47 23.76
N ASN A 50 -7.29 6.38 23.16
CA ASN A 50 -6.87 7.16 21.97
C ASN A 50 -6.43 6.32 20.76
N GLY A 51 -7.01 5.12 20.60
CA GLY A 51 -6.63 4.19 19.51
C GLY A 51 -5.53 3.20 19.88
N GLU A 52 -4.76 3.47 20.89
CA GLU A 52 -3.69 2.60 21.41
C GLU A 52 -4.20 1.63 22.47
N VAL A 53 -3.49 0.52 22.67
CA VAL A 53 -3.77 -0.43 23.76
C VAL A 53 -2.72 -0.30 24.85
N THR A 54 -3.18 -0.17 26.08
CA THR A 54 -2.29 -0.07 27.24
C THR A 54 -2.81 -0.93 28.41
N HIS A 55 -1.99 -1.11 29.42
CA HIS A 55 -2.40 -1.79 30.63
C HIS A 55 -3.42 -0.95 31.46
N SER A 56 -4.40 -1.59 32.06
CA SER A 56 -5.33 -0.96 32.96
C SER A 56 -4.90 -1.06 34.45
N ASN A 57 -3.97 -1.97 34.75
CA ASN A 57 -3.31 -2.10 36.05
C ASN A 57 -1.93 -2.77 35.89
N ALA A 58 -1.06 -2.57 36.86
CA ALA A 58 0.34 -3.02 36.84
C ALA A 58 0.54 -4.45 37.37
N ASN A 59 -0.52 -5.24 37.58
CA ASN A 59 -0.43 -6.56 38.22
C ASN A 59 -0.36 -7.72 37.25
N ALA A 60 -0.03 -7.47 35.97
CA ALA A 60 0.08 -8.46 34.94
C ALA A 60 1.39 -8.30 34.14
N ARG A 61 1.79 -9.34 33.44
CA ARG A 61 2.90 -9.36 32.48
C ARG A 61 2.48 -9.95 31.12
N THR A 62 1.19 -10.26 31.00
CA THR A 62 0.60 -10.74 29.76
C THR A 62 -0.76 -10.09 29.62
N TRP A 63 -1.05 -9.58 28.45
CA TRP A 63 -2.27 -8.89 28.11
C TRP A 63 -2.79 -9.41 26.77
N THR A 64 -4.09 -9.29 26.58
CA THR A 64 -4.74 -9.69 25.32
C THR A 64 -5.59 -8.56 24.78
N VAL A 65 -5.71 -8.51 23.47
CA VAL A 65 -6.56 -7.57 22.72
C VAL A 65 -6.84 -8.17 21.36
N ASP A 66 -7.96 -7.82 20.76
CA ASP A 66 -8.21 -8.12 19.35
C ASP A 66 -7.82 -6.92 18.50
N TRP A 67 -7.16 -7.19 17.38
CA TRP A 67 -6.88 -6.21 16.34
C TRP A 67 -7.60 -6.61 15.07
N THR A 68 -8.38 -5.68 14.50
CA THR A 68 -9.04 -5.85 13.21
C THR A 68 -8.23 -5.12 12.16
N ALA A 69 -7.80 -5.84 11.15
CA ALA A 69 -7.04 -5.32 10.02
C ALA A 69 -7.82 -4.27 9.23
N PRO A 70 -7.15 -3.33 8.56
CA PRO A 70 -7.78 -2.35 7.70
C PRO A 70 -8.47 -3.01 6.49
N SER A 71 -9.12 -2.20 5.64
CA SER A 71 -9.70 -2.66 4.38
C SER A 71 -8.61 -3.05 3.36
N SER A 72 -8.99 -3.82 2.35
CA SER A 72 -8.08 -4.18 1.25
C SER A 72 -7.50 -2.94 0.56
N GLY A 73 -6.25 -3.06 0.11
CA GLY A 73 -5.49 -1.98 -0.51
C GLY A 73 -4.92 -0.96 0.47
N SER A 74 -4.95 -1.24 1.78
CA SER A 74 -4.36 -0.33 2.78
C SER A 74 -2.84 -0.48 2.93
N GLY A 75 -2.27 -1.55 2.41
CA GLY A 75 -0.83 -1.83 2.44
C GLY A 75 -0.32 -2.32 3.80
N ASN A 76 0.95 -2.15 4.04
CA ASN A 76 1.61 -2.64 5.25
C ASN A 76 1.12 -1.91 6.51
N VAL A 77 1.00 -2.64 7.61
CA VAL A 77 0.71 -2.10 8.94
C VAL A 77 1.94 -2.16 9.82
N THR A 78 2.28 -1.03 10.44
CA THR A 78 3.36 -0.94 11.42
C THR A 78 2.78 -1.07 12.83
N PHE A 79 3.35 -1.96 13.63
CA PHE A 79 3.07 -2.09 15.05
C PHE A 79 4.26 -1.60 15.85
N ASP A 80 3.98 -0.77 16.85
CA ASP A 80 4.96 -0.31 17.84
C ASP A 80 4.57 -0.78 19.24
N LEU A 81 5.48 -1.49 19.89
CA LEU A 81 5.28 -2.04 21.23
C LEU A 81 6.32 -1.51 22.20
N THR A 82 5.86 -1.03 23.34
CA THR A 82 6.69 -0.77 24.52
C THR A 82 6.21 -1.61 25.69
N VAL A 83 7.10 -2.30 26.37
CA VAL A 83 6.81 -3.04 27.60
C VAL A 83 7.72 -2.59 28.74
N ASN A 84 7.18 -2.57 29.94
CA ASN A 84 7.93 -2.31 31.17
C ASN A 84 7.60 -3.39 32.22
N PHE A 85 8.62 -4.03 32.78
CA PHE A 85 8.49 -5.01 33.83
C PHE A 85 9.09 -4.49 35.13
N VAL A 86 8.27 -4.45 36.19
CA VAL A 86 8.67 -3.92 37.48
C VAL A 86 9.05 -5.04 38.46
N ASN A 87 10.03 -4.78 39.32
CA ASN A 87 10.49 -5.71 40.36
C ASN A 87 9.71 -5.58 41.67
N GLY A 88 8.77 -4.63 41.75
CA GLY A 88 7.89 -4.43 42.89
C GLY A 88 8.52 -3.76 44.13
N ASN A 89 9.72 -3.18 43.98
CA ASN A 89 10.44 -2.53 45.08
C ASN A 89 9.99 -1.07 45.35
N GLY A 90 9.03 -0.56 44.57
CA GLY A 90 8.48 0.79 44.69
C GLY A 90 9.35 1.93 44.17
N ASN A 91 10.42 1.60 43.45
CA ASN A 91 11.28 2.56 42.76
C ASN A 91 11.69 2.01 41.37
N THR A 92 12.29 2.83 40.54
CA THR A 92 12.70 2.47 39.15
C THR A 92 14.00 1.67 39.08
N GLY A 93 14.67 1.46 40.22
CA GLY A 93 15.93 0.72 40.27
C GLY A 93 15.73 -0.78 40.05
N GLY A 94 16.29 -1.32 38.99
CA GLY A 94 16.20 -2.73 38.60
C GLY A 94 14.94 -3.12 37.85
N ASP A 95 14.12 -2.15 37.41
CA ASP A 95 13.04 -2.37 36.44
C ASP A 95 13.64 -2.56 35.06
N GLY A 96 12.94 -3.29 34.19
CA GLY A 96 13.33 -3.52 32.81
C GLY A 96 12.29 -2.98 31.86
N TYR A 97 12.72 -2.41 30.75
CA TYR A 97 11.83 -2.04 29.66
C TYR A 97 12.37 -2.56 28.33
N GLY A 98 11.52 -2.70 27.35
CA GLY A 98 11.87 -3.03 25.98
C GLY A 98 10.90 -2.40 25.00
N THR A 99 11.38 -2.16 23.82
CA THR A 99 10.58 -1.71 22.68
C THR A 99 10.80 -2.65 21.50
N ASP A 100 9.78 -2.84 20.71
CA ASP A 100 9.84 -3.60 19.47
C ASP A 100 8.94 -2.91 18.43
N SER A 101 9.33 -3.00 17.17
CA SER A 101 8.55 -2.47 16.04
C SER A 101 8.65 -3.43 14.88
N TRP A 102 7.54 -3.75 14.25
CA TRP A 102 7.51 -4.65 13.10
C TRP A 102 6.41 -4.25 12.12
N ASN A 103 6.63 -4.59 10.86
CA ASN A 103 5.67 -4.43 9.79
C ASN A 103 4.97 -5.76 9.49
N LEU A 104 3.66 -5.69 9.26
CA LEU A 104 2.85 -6.79 8.79
C LEU A 104 2.30 -6.41 7.42
N ALA A 105 2.67 -7.17 6.39
CA ALA A 105 2.19 -6.95 5.04
C ALA A 105 0.69 -7.32 4.91
N GLU A 106 0.00 -6.71 3.98
CA GLU A 106 -1.30 -7.21 3.54
C GLU A 106 -1.10 -8.51 2.75
N GLU A 107 -1.86 -9.54 3.07
CA GLU A 107 -1.91 -10.77 2.28
C GLU A 107 -2.88 -10.52 1.12
N VAL A 108 -2.36 -10.54 -0.07
CA VAL A 108 -3.14 -10.39 -1.30
C VAL A 108 -3.56 -11.78 -1.75
N SER A 109 -4.87 -11.98 -1.95
CA SER A 109 -5.40 -13.23 -2.49
C SER A 109 -5.00 -13.40 -3.94
N ASP A 110 -4.42 -14.55 -4.29
CA ASP A 110 -4.16 -15.02 -5.64
C ASP A 110 -4.63 -16.48 -5.67
N SER A 111 -5.87 -16.70 -6.14
CA SER A 111 -6.59 -17.94 -5.95
C SER A 111 -6.11 -19.06 -6.86
N ASP A 112 -5.53 -18.76 -8.01
CA ASP A 112 -5.05 -19.74 -8.98
C ASP A 112 -3.52 -19.78 -9.12
N GLY A 113 -2.82 -18.81 -8.53
CA GLY A 113 -1.37 -18.81 -8.39
C GLY A 113 -0.62 -18.38 -9.65
N ASP A 114 -1.22 -17.57 -10.50
CA ASP A 114 -0.60 -17.08 -11.75
C ASP A 114 0.26 -15.82 -11.57
N GLY A 115 0.17 -15.17 -10.39
CA GLY A 115 0.95 -13.99 -10.00
C GLY A 115 0.16 -12.69 -10.00
N TRP A 116 -1.08 -12.70 -10.48
CA TRP A 116 -2.02 -11.59 -10.36
C TRP A 116 -2.94 -11.81 -9.15
N SER A 117 -3.36 -10.76 -8.50
CA SER A 117 -4.30 -10.90 -7.40
C SER A 117 -5.74 -11.04 -7.90
N ASP A 118 -6.58 -11.74 -7.14
CA ASP A 118 -8.02 -11.84 -7.42
C ASP A 118 -8.66 -10.46 -7.64
N ALA A 119 -8.15 -9.43 -6.96
CA ALA A 119 -8.65 -8.07 -7.05
C ALA A 119 -8.20 -7.38 -8.35
N ASP A 120 -6.94 -7.54 -8.73
CA ASP A 120 -6.38 -6.99 -9.96
C ASP A 120 -7.02 -7.67 -11.17
N GLU A 121 -7.16 -9.00 -11.14
CA GLU A 121 -7.86 -9.73 -12.18
C GLU A 121 -9.33 -9.29 -12.33
N GLY A 122 -10.01 -9.07 -11.21
CA GLY A 122 -11.35 -8.50 -11.21
C GLY A 122 -11.43 -7.11 -11.86
N ALA A 123 -10.42 -6.28 -11.68
CA ALA A 123 -10.31 -4.96 -12.31
C ALA A 123 -9.95 -5.06 -13.80
N CYS A 124 -9.06 -5.99 -14.14
CA CYS A 124 -8.59 -6.25 -15.50
C CYS A 124 -9.57 -7.05 -16.36
N GLY A 125 -10.59 -7.68 -15.72
CA GLY A 125 -11.62 -8.46 -16.41
C GLY A 125 -11.23 -9.88 -16.76
N THR A 126 -10.26 -10.46 -16.03
CA THR A 126 -9.84 -11.87 -16.11
C THR A 126 -10.50 -12.72 -15.03
N ASP A 127 -10.29 -14.03 -15.03
CA ASP A 127 -10.90 -14.98 -14.09
C ASP A 127 -9.89 -15.45 -13.03
N ALA A 128 -10.02 -14.94 -11.82
CA ALA A 128 -9.19 -15.21 -10.64
C ALA A 128 -9.11 -16.70 -10.21
N ASN A 129 -9.75 -17.61 -10.92
CA ASN A 129 -9.68 -19.04 -10.66
C ASN A 129 -9.15 -19.85 -11.86
N ASP A 130 -8.66 -19.17 -12.90
CA ASP A 130 -8.13 -19.81 -14.11
C ASP A 130 -6.76 -19.23 -14.45
N SER A 131 -5.69 -19.83 -13.98
CA SER A 131 -4.29 -19.44 -14.21
C SER A 131 -3.85 -19.35 -15.68
N SER A 132 -4.74 -19.62 -16.61
CA SER A 132 -4.55 -19.35 -18.04
C SER A 132 -5.21 -18.05 -18.50
N SER A 133 -5.98 -17.40 -17.65
CA SER A 133 -6.71 -16.14 -17.89
C SER A 133 -5.95 -14.92 -17.38
N VAL A 134 -4.69 -14.79 -17.76
CA VAL A 134 -3.76 -13.75 -17.31
C VAL A 134 -4.11 -12.40 -17.92
N PRO A 135 -4.16 -11.31 -17.14
CA PRO A 135 -4.31 -9.96 -17.67
C PRO A 135 -3.22 -9.59 -18.70
N THR A 136 -3.58 -8.76 -19.68
CA THR A 136 -2.56 -8.13 -20.53
C THR A 136 -1.91 -6.99 -19.75
N ASP A 137 -0.61 -6.90 -19.80
CA ASP A 137 0.24 -5.90 -19.15
C ASP A 137 1.41 -5.68 -20.12
N THR A 138 1.27 -4.63 -20.95
CA THR A 138 2.10 -4.43 -22.15
C THR A 138 3.51 -3.99 -21.79
N ASP A 139 3.68 -3.12 -20.80
CA ASP A 139 4.97 -2.62 -20.32
C ASP A 139 5.57 -3.43 -19.16
N SER A 140 4.76 -4.30 -18.55
CA SER A 140 5.16 -5.16 -17.44
C SER A 140 5.46 -4.42 -16.13
N ASP A 141 4.73 -3.36 -15.83
CA ASP A 141 4.85 -2.60 -14.59
C ASP A 141 3.99 -3.17 -13.45
N GLY A 142 3.06 -4.10 -13.76
CA GLY A 142 2.13 -4.76 -12.84
C GLY A 142 0.76 -4.08 -12.76
N ILE A 143 0.46 -3.14 -13.66
CA ILE A 143 -0.87 -2.60 -13.93
C ILE A 143 -1.30 -3.16 -15.29
N CYS A 144 -2.52 -3.66 -15.40
CA CYS A 144 -2.98 -4.22 -16.66
C CYS A 144 -3.52 -3.13 -17.60
N ASP A 145 -3.38 -3.31 -18.90
CA ASP A 145 -3.83 -2.39 -19.96
C ASP A 145 -5.23 -1.80 -19.75
N PRO A 146 -6.28 -2.57 -19.30
CA PRO A 146 -7.61 -2.00 -19.07
C PRO A 146 -7.72 -0.93 -17.98
N VAL A 147 -6.77 -0.83 -17.06
CA VAL A 147 -6.75 0.13 -15.94
C VAL A 147 -5.50 1.00 -15.93
N ASP A 148 -4.54 0.73 -16.78
CA ASP A 148 -3.41 1.59 -17.05
C ASP A 148 -3.87 2.85 -17.83
N THR A 149 -3.09 3.85 -17.86
CA THR A 149 -3.32 5.09 -18.62
C THR A 149 -2.22 5.39 -19.61
N ASP A 150 -1.15 4.57 -19.63
CA ASP A 150 0.01 4.62 -20.49
C ASP A 150 0.51 3.18 -20.66
N ASP A 151 -0.20 2.39 -21.50
CA ASP A 151 -0.04 0.93 -21.61
C ASP A 151 1.38 0.47 -21.96
N ASP A 152 2.21 1.33 -22.57
CA ASP A 152 3.56 0.96 -23.02
C ASP A 152 4.70 1.77 -22.38
N ASP A 153 4.35 2.67 -21.41
CA ASP A 153 5.25 3.51 -20.61
C ASP A 153 6.25 4.33 -21.46
N ASP A 154 5.78 4.84 -22.63
CA ASP A 154 6.57 5.70 -23.49
C ASP A 154 6.51 7.18 -23.11
N GLY A 155 5.59 7.53 -22.19
CA GLY A 155 5.38 8.87 -21.63
C GLY A 155 4.20 9.62 -22.27
N TRP A 156 3.53 9.02 -23.26
CA TRP A 156 2.25 9.49 -23.77
C TRP A 156 1.13 8.62 -23.18
N SER A 157 0.01 9.22 -22.85
CA SER A 157 -1.13 8.42 -22.37
C SER A 157 -1.88 7.82 -23.57
N ASP A 158 -2.52 6.66 -23.36
CA ASP A 158 -3.36 5.97 -24.37
C ASP A 158 -4.34 6.93 -25.05
N SER A 159 -4.96 7.80 -24.24
CA SER A 159 -5.93 8.78 -24.75
C SER A 159 -5.29 9.84 -25.64
N ALA A 160 -4.08 10.25 -25.34
CA ALA A 160 -3.33 11.19 -26.16
C ALA A 160 -2.87 10.54 -27.46
N GLU A 161 -2.34 9.34 -27.37
CA GLU A 161 -1.92 8.57 -28.52
C GLU A 161 -3.07 8.26 -29.47
N GLN A 162 -4.20 7.80 -28.96
CA GLN A 162 -5.42 7.60 -29.76
C GLN A 162 -5.87 8.88 -30.46
N ALA A 163 -5.76 10.03 -29.81
CA ALA A 163 -6.10 11.33 -30.43
C ALA A 163 -5.08 11.74 -31.50
N CYS A 164 -3.81 11.45 -31.28
CA CYS A 164 -2.69 11.76 -32.17
C CYS A 164 -2.49 10.73 -33.31
N GLY A 165 -3.10 9.53 -33.16
CA GLY A 165 -3.05 8.47 -34.19
C GLY A 165 -1.86 7.53 -34.05
N SER A 166 -1.19 7.49 -32.91
CA SER A 166 -0.20 6.49 -32.53
C SER A 166 -0.84 5.25 -31.90
N ASN A 167 -0.04 4.31 -31.44
CA ASN A 167 -0.50 3.02 -30.89
C ASN A 167 -0.15 2.90 -29.41
N PRO A 168 -1.13 2.94 -28.49
CA PRO A 168 -0.93 2.90 -27.03
C PRO A 168 -0.21 1.67 -26.48
N SER A 169 0.02 0.65 -27.27
CA SER A 169 0.67 -0.59 -26.86
C SER A 169 1.98 -0.86 -27.61
N ASP A 170 2.63 0.18 -28.15
CA ASP A 170 3.92 0.07 -28.86
C ASP A 170 4.78 1.30 -28.56
N ALA A 171 5.63 1.23 -27.57
CA ALA A 171 6.55 2.29 -27.11
C ALA A 171 7.50 2.86 -28.22
N ASN A 172 7.45 2.34 -29.42
CA ASN A 172 8.13 2.93 -30.58
C ASN A 172 7.18 3.73 -31.47
N SER A 173 5.89 3.75 -31.16
CA SER A 173 4.84 4.43 -31.92
C SER A 173 4.50 5.80 -31.32
N VAL A 174 5.49 6.57 -30.96
CA VAL A 174 5.38 7.88 -30.32
C VAL A 174 4.75 8.89 -31.28
N PRO A 175 3.80 9.72 -30.82
CA PRO A 175 3.28 10.83 -31.61
C PRO A 175 4.39 11.83 -32.01
N ASP A 176 4.26 12.42 -33.19
CA ASP A 176 5.11 13.56 -33.56
C ASP A 176 4.75 14.78 -32.68
N ASP A 177 5.75 15.40 -32.06
CA ASP A 177 5.65 16.57 -31.17
C ASP A 177 6.93 17.39 -31.34
N ASN A 178 6.87 18.37 -32.22
CA ASN A 178 8.05 19.07 -32.77
C ASN A 178 8.71 19.99 -31.72
N ASP A 179 7.91 20.63 -30.88
CA ASP A 179 8.40 21.54 -29.84
C ASP A 179 8.54 20.90 -28.45
N SER A 180 8.03 19.67 -28.30
CA SER A 180 8.07 18.88 -27.06
C SER A 180 7.28 19.50 -25.90
N ASP A 181 6.13 20.12 -26.18
CA ASP A 181 5.25 20.68 -25.15
C ASP A 181 4.24 19.66 -24.59
N GLY A 182 4.13 18.48 -25.20
CA GLY A 182 3.22 17.39 -24.83
C GLY A 182 1.87 17.47 -25.55
N THR A 183 1.78 18.28 -26.60
CA THR A 183 0.69 18.30 -27.57
C THR A 183 1.26 17.80 -28.89
N CYS A 184 0.65 16.80 -29.51
CA CYS A 184 1.18 16.30 -30.78
C CYS A 184 0.86 17.26 -31.94
N ASP A 185 1.72 17.32 -32.94
CA ASP A 185 1.61 18.20 -34.11
C ASP A 185 0.22 18.17 -34.75
N SER A 186 -0.43 17.00 -34.79
CA SER A 186 -1.79 16.87 -35.34
C SER A 186 -2.90 17.56 -34.55
N MET A 187 -2.63 17.93 -33.30
CA MET A 187 -3.56 18.56 -32.35
C MET A 187 -3.09 19.95 -31.92
N ASP A 188 -1.85 20.30 -32.19
CA ASP A 188 -1.28 21.62 -31.98
C ASP A 188 -1.73 22.58 -33.10
N THR A 189 -1.56 23.82 -32.92
CA THR A 189 -1.83 24.89 -33.87
C THR A 189 -0.62 25.79 -34.14
N ASP A 190 0.51 25.53 -33.47
CA ASP A 190 1.80 26.20 -33.57
C ASP A 190 2.89 25.16 -33.24
N ASP A 191 3.08 24.20 -34.16
CA ASP A 191 3.87 22.96 -33.99
C ASP A 191 5.31 23.19 -33.53
N ASP A 192 5.88 24.37 -33.72
CA ASP A 192 7.26 24.69 -33.33
C ASP A 192 7.35 25.75 -32.24
N ASN A 193 6.18 26.25 -31.76
CA ASN A 193 6.04 27.22 -30.67
C ASN A 193 6.83 28.53 -30.89
N ASP A 194 6.95 28.95 -32.16
CA ASP A 194 7.66 30.21 -32.52
C ASP A 194 6.76 31.46 -32.38
N GLY A 195 5.46 31.24 -32.17
CA GLY A 195 4.43 32.27 -31.97
C GLY A 195 3.68 32.63 -33.24
N TRP A 196 3.89 31.91 -34.34
CA TRP A 196 3.05 31.90 -35.52
C TRP A 196 2.28 30.60 -35.58
N SER A 197 1.08 30.61 -36.07
CA SER A 197 0.32 29.36 -36.22
C SER A 197 0.71 28.69 -37.54
N ASP A 198 0.61 27.34 -37.61
CA ASP A 198 0.85 26.54 -38.81
C ASP A 198 0.10 27.10 -40.02
N SER A 199 -1.14 27.56 -39.82
CA SER A 199 -1.96 28.16 -40.86
C SER A 199 -1.42 29.51 -41.39
N ASP A 200 -0.77 30.31 -40.53
CA ASP A 200 -0.17 31.56 -40.91
C ASP A 200 1.18 31.33 -41.60
N GLU A 201 1.90 30.29 -41.19
CA GLU A 201 3.16 29.88 -41.81
C GLU A 201 2.98 29.26 -43.18
N ASP A 202 1.99 28.37 -43.35
CA ASP A 202 1.60 27.82 -44.67
C ASP A 202 1.26 28.93 -45.65
N ASP A 203 0.54 29.98 -45.21
CA ASP A 203 0.20 31.14 -46.06
C ASP A 203 1.43 31.99 -46.42
N CYS A 204 2.47 31.99 -45.58
CA CYS A 204 3.72 32.72 -45.79
C CYS A 204 4.80 31.88 -46.47
N GLY A 205 4.65 30.55 -46.51
CA GLY A 205 5.62 29.60 -47.10
C GLY A 205 6.88 29.42 -46.25
N SER A 206 6.74 29.58 -44.95
CA SER A 206 7.72 29.28 -43.90
C SER A 206 7.14 28.12 -43.07
N ASN A 207 7.67 26.96 -43.16
CA ASN A 207 7.37 25.83 -42.31
C ASN A 207 8.63 24.97 -42.16
#